data_61a264022b9cf380c783cf849624c1d3
#
_entry.id   61a264022b9cf380c783cf849624c1d3
#
_cell.length_a   1.000
_cell.length_b   1.000
_cell.length_c   1.000
_cell.angle_alpha   90.00
_cell.angle_beta   90.00
_cell.angle_gamma   90.00
#
_symmetry.space_group_name_H-M   'P 1'
#
loop_
_entity.id
_entity.type
_entity.pdbx_description
1 polymer ?
#
loop_
_entity_poly.entity_id
_entity_poly.type
_entity_poly.pdbx_seq_one_letter_code
_entity_poly.pdbx_strand_id
1 'polypeptide(L)'
;MRRTLTLLFCAGWLALSAPLATATTPQEDLQAFRQYFQDRYPATPFDDFQNGIYSIDANRRAEWEAMEEFPPYEIGLEIGQQEFEKPFANGQTYASCFKNGGINIRQHYPYFDAATGDIKTLEGEINECRVKNGEEKLRFGRGKLAAIAAYMASTSNGSRLNVVIPDDPRALEWYNRGKKHYFAKRGQLNMSCADCHYYYAGHNVRADLLHPALGDLSHFPVYRKKWEARGSGALAGFGTTHRRFNGCNEQVRAKGYGAQSDEYKALEFYLTFMSNGIPINAPGVRQ
;
A
#
# COMPACT_ATOMS: atom_id res chain seq x y z
N MET A 1 63.74 2.55 -59.68
CA MET A 1 62.42 3.04 -59.68
C MET A 1 61.60 2.27 -58.62
N ARG A 2 61.42 2.83 -57.40
CA ARG A 2 60.62 2.24 -56.32
C ARG A 2 59.27 2.95 -56.30
N ARG A 3 58.17 2.22 -56.51
CA ARG A 3 56.81 2.74 -56.41
C ARG A 3 56.32 2.48 -54.98
N THR A 4 56.10 3.55 -54.26
CA THR A 4 55.48 3.54 -52.93
C THR A 4 53.97 3.49 -53.08
N LEU A 5 53.31 2.44 -52.55
CA LEU A 5 51.89 2.26 -52.55
C LEU A 5 51.32 2.84 -51.24
N THR A 6 50.57 3.93 -51.29
CA THR A 6 49.94 4.55 -50.15
C THR A 6 48.54 3.93 -49.95
N LEU A 7 48.35 3.17 -48.89
CA LEU A 7 47.05 2.63 -48.46
C LEU A 7 46.31 3.69 -47.63
N LEU A 8 45.20 4.23 -48.16
CA LEU A 8 44.27 5.04 -47.41
C LEU A 8 43.37 4.13 -46.58
N PHE A 9 43.49 4.21 -45.25
CA PHE A 9 42.58 3.60 -44.30
C PHE A 9 41.40 4.56 -44.09
N CYS A 10 40.22 4.29 -44.69
CA CYS A 10 38.98 4.92 -44.33
C CYS A 10 38.44 4.28 -43.05
N ALA A 11 38.68 4.90 -41.90
CA ALA A 11 38.01 4.55 -40.64
C ALA A 11 36.57 5.03 -40.66
N GLY A 12 35.64 4.15 -41.02
CA GLY A 12 34.19 4.41 -40.88
C GLY A 12 33.81 4.40 -39.42
N TRP A 13 33.45 5.53 -38.87
CA TRP A 13 32.83 5.63 -37.56
C TRP A 13 31.37 5.15 -37.66
N LEU A 14 31.09 3.91 -37.26
CA LEU A 14 29.72 3.44 -36.95
C LEU A 14 29.32 4.08 -35.63
N ALA A 15 28.54 5.16 -35.67
CA ALA A 15 27.86 5.67 -34.52
C ALA A 15 26.79 4.65 -34.11
N LEU A 16 27.05 3.81 -33.12
CA LEU A 16 26.03 3.03 -32.44
C LEU A 16 25.13 4.01 -31.67
N SER A 17 24.00 4.39 -32.24
CA SER A 17 22.92 5.03 -31.49
C SER A 17 22.30 3.97 -30.56
N ALA A 18 22.78 3.91 -29.32
CA ALA A 18 22.08 3.16 -28.29
C ALA A 18 20.68 3.77 -28.14
N PRO A 19 19.60 2.96 -28.18
CA PRO A 19 18.26 3.48 -27.91
C PRO A 19 18.27 4.06 -26.50
N LEU A 20 17.89 5.32 -26.35
CA LEU A 20 17.58 5.92 -25.05
C LEU A 20 16.48 5.09 -24.42
N ALA A 21 16.77 4.42 -23.32
CA ALA A 21 15.76 3.73 -22.54
C ALA A 21 14.74 4.79 -22.07
N THR A 22 13.58 4.83 -22.69
CA THR A 22 12.48 5.68 -22.23
C THR A 22 12.02 5.16 -20.87
N ALA A 23 11.87 6.06 -19.92
CA ALA A 23 11.27 5.70 -18.63
C ALA A 23 9.85 5.15 -18.86
N THR A 24 9.54 4.02 -18.22
CA THR A 24 8.21 3.42 -18.30
C THR A 24 7.16 4.34 -17.66
N THR A 25 5.99 4.38 -18.25
CA THR A 25 4.83 5.11 -17.68
C THR A 25 4.26 4.35 -16.48
N PRO A 26 3.55 5.02 -15.56
CA PRO A 26 2.87 4.35 -14.45
C PRO A 26 1.93 3.22 -14.92
N GLN A 27 1.28 3.39 -16.06
CA GLN A 27 0.35 2.38 -16.61
C GLN A 27 1.09 1.15 -17.15
N GLU A 28 2.22 1.33 -17.81
CA GLU A 28 3.08 0.22 -18.25
C GLU A 28 3.65 -0.54 -17.05
N ASP A 29 4.08 0.18 -16.01
CA ASP A 29 4.53 -0.42 -14.75
C ASP A 29 3.43 -1.25 -14.08
N LEU A 30 2.20 -0.74 -14.04
CA LEU A 30 1.05 -1.43 -13.48
C LEU A 30 0.77 -2.75 -14.22
N GLN A 31 0.80 -2.72 -15.55
CA GLN A 31 0.58 -3.92 -16.36
C GLN A 31 1.70 -4.95 -16.16
N ALA A 32 2.96 -4.51 -16.19
CA ALA A 32 4.11 -5.38 -15.97
C ALA A 32 4.08 -6.01 -14.56
N PHE A 33 3.70 -5.24 -13.55
CA PHE A 33 3.58 -5.70 -12.16
C PHE A 33 2.49 -6.78 -12.01
N ARG A 34 1.33 -6.57 -12.62
CA ARG A 34 0.25 -7.56 -12.63
C ARG A 34 0.66 -8.84 -13.33
N GLN A 35 1.22 -8.72 -14.53
CA GLN A 35 1.66 -9.84 -15.33
C GLN A 35 2.68 -10.69 -14.57
N TYR A 36 3.66 -10.04 -13.92
CA TYR A 36 4.65 -10.74 -13.09
C TYR A 36 4.02 -11.65 -12.03
N PHE A 37 3.00 -11.18 -11.30
CA PHE A 37 2.35 -12.01 -10.28
C PHE A 37 1.41 -13.06 -10.87
N GLN A 38 0.72 -12.77 -11.96
CA GLN A 38 -0.12 -13.75 -12.66
C GLN A 38 0.71 -14.89 -13.26
N ASP A 39 1.87 -14.58 -13.82
CA ASP A 39 2.81 -15.60 -14.34
C ASP A 39 3.40 -16.45 -13.22
N ARG A 40 3.70 -15.81 -12.08
CA ARG A 40 4.26 -16.50 -10.92
C ARG A 40 3.27 -17.37 -10.18
N TYR A 41 2.00 -16.99 -10.18
CA TYR A 41 0.90 -17.69 -9.49
C TYR A 41 -0.28 -17.92 -10.46
N PRO A 42 -0.10 -18.73 -11.49
CA PRO A 42 -1.09 -18.88 -12.56
C PRO A 42 -2.40 -19.52 -12.10
N ALA A 43 -2.40 -20.23 -10.97
CA ALA A 43 -3.60 -20.82 -10.37
C ALA A 43 -4.39 -19.83 -9.49
N THR A 44 -3.82 -18.64 -9.17
CA THR A 44 -4.48 -17.65 -8.33
C THR A 44 -5.32 -16.71 -9.20
N PRO A 45 -6.65 -16.66 -9.04
CA PRO A 45 -7.48 -15.68 -9.70
C PRO A 45 -7.04 -14.25 -9.35
N PHE A 46 -7.15 -13.32 -10.33
CA PHE A 46 -6.72 -11.93 -10.14
C PHE A 46 -7.34 -11.28 -8.89
N ASP A 47 -8.63 -11.45 -8.69
CA ASP A 47 -9.33 -10.87 -7.54
C ASP A 47 -8.89 -11.47 -6.20
N ASP A 48 -8.41 -12.72 -6.20
CA ASP A 48 -8.02 -13.41 -4.95
C ASP A 48 -6.72 -12.86 -4.34
N PHE A 49 -5.91 -12.13 -5.09
CA PHE A 49 -4.75 -11.42 -4.54
C PHE A 49 -5.10 -10.44 -3.39
N GLN A 50 -6.36 -10.02 -3.27
CA GLN A 50 -6.87 -9.28 -2.10
C GLN A 50 -6.57 -9.99 -0.77
N ASN A 51 -6.46 -11.30 -0.76
CA ASN A 51 -6.25 -12.13 0.42
C ASN A 51 -4.76 -12.31 0.80
N GLY A 52 -3.83 -11.71 0.05
CA GLY A 52 -2.40 -11.74 0.37
C GLY A 52 -1.82 -13.16 0.37
N ILE A 53 -1.23 -13.61 1.49
CA ILE A 53 -0.67 -14.97 1.59
C ILE A 53 -1.72 -16.08 1.44
N TYR A 54 -2.94 -15.80 1.79
CA TYR A 54 -4.05 -16.77 1.74
C TYR A 54 -4.52 -17.05 0.31
N SER A 55 -4.09 -16.24 -0.66
CA SER A 55 -4.32 -16.50 -2.08
C SER A 55 -3.34 -17.51 -2.68
N ILE A 56 -2.19 -17.75 -2.05
CA ILE A 56 -1.11 -18.56 -2.59
C ILE A 56 -0.74 -19.77 -1.71
N ASP A 57 -1.34 -19.91 -0.53
CA ASP A 57 -1.09 -21.02 0.41
C ASP A 57 -2.43 -21.56 0.94
N ALA A 58 -2.81 -22.76 0.50
CA ALA A 58 -4.09 -23.38 0.82
C ALA A 58 -4.26 -23.72 2.31
N ASN A 59 -3.18 -24.10 2.99
CA ASN A 59 -3.25 -24.45 4.42
C ASN A 59 -3.50 -23.21 5.27
N ARG A 60 -2.76 -22.14 5.00
CA ARG A 60 -2.96 -20.84 5.66
C ARG A 60 -4.32 -20.23 5.32
N ARG A 61 -4.82 -20.49 4.11
CA ARG A 61 -6.16 -20.09 3.72
C ARG A 61 -7.23 -20.74 4.58
N ALA A 62 -7.17 -22.05 4.76
CA ALA A 62 -8.12 -22.79 5.60
C ALA A 62 -8.11 -22.29 7.06
N GLU A 63 -6.92 -22.04 7.63
CA GLU A 63 -6.79 -21.44 8.96
C GLU A 63 -7.39 -20.03 9.05
N TRP A 64 -7.21 -19.23 8.00
CA TRP A 64 -7.77 -17.89 7.93
C TRP A 64 -9.30 -17.91 7.76
N GLU A 65 -9.85 -18.75 6.90
CA GLU A 65 -11.29 -18.91 6.72
C GLU A 65 -11.96 -19.32 8.01
N ALA A 66 -11.40 -20.27 8.76
CA ALA A 66 -11.89 -20.67 10.09
C ALA A 66 -11.84 -19.49 11.10
N MET A 67 -10.87 -18.59 10.98
CA MET A 67 -10.76 -17.41 11.85
C MET A 67 -11.80 -16.34 11.46
N GLU A 68 -12.14 -16.24 10.17
CA GLU A 68 -13.14 -15.29 9.67
C GLU A 68 -14.60 -15.72 9.95
N GLU A 69 -14.83 -16.98 10.42
CA GLU A 69 -16.15 -17.38 10.94
C GLU A 69 -16.53 -16.59 12.21
N PHE A 70 -15.53 -16.23 13.03
CA PHE A 70 -15.66 -15.40 14.23
C PHE A 70 -14.50 -14.37 14.25
N PRO A 71 -14.60 -13.31 13.44
CA PRO A 71 -13.45 -12.47 13.21
C PRO A 71 -13.05 -11.68 14.47
N PRO A 72 -11.78 -11.76 14.88
CA PRO A 72 -11.31 -11.13 16.13
C PRO A 72 -11.38 -9.61 16.11
N TYR A 73 -11.64 -9.02 14.96
CA TYR A 73 -11.78 -7.58 14.78
C TYR A 73 -13.20 -7.04 14.93
N GLU A 74 -14.22 -7.89 15.06
CA GLU A 74 -15.64 -7.52 15.01
C GLU A 74 -15.99 -6.43 16.05
N ILE A 75 -15.69 -6.67 17.33
CA ILE A 75 -15.92 -5.69 18.40
C ILE A 75 -15.18 -4.37 18.13
N GLY A 76 -13.96 -4.46 17.64
CA GLY A 76 -13.18 -3.26 17.32
C GLY A 76 -13.70 -2.50 16.10
N LEU A 77 -14.34 -3.18 15.17
CA LEU A 77 -15.01 -2.58 14.02
C LEU A 77 -16.28 -1.83 14.45
N GLU A 78 -17.07 -2.42 15.35
CA GLU A 78 -18.24 -1.75 15.97
C GLU A 78 -17.81 -0.48 16.74
N ILE A 79 -16.72 -0.54 17.50
CA ILE A 79 -16.17 0.66 18.16
C ILE A 79 -15.76 1.70 17.10
N GLY A 80 -15.18 1.26 15.97
CA GLY A 80 -14.82 2.14 14.85
C GLY A 80 -16.05 2.86 14.28
N GLN A 81 -17.14 2.14 14.09
CA GLN A 81 -18.43 2.69 13.66
C GLN A 81 -18.99 3.71 14.66
N GLN A 82 -19.05 3.34 15.94
CA GLN A 82 -19.54 4.23 17.00
C GLN A 82 -18.72 5.53 17.08
N GLU A 83 -17.39 5.44 16.97
CA GLU A 83 -16.52 6.62 16.96
C GLU A 83 -16.69 7.46 15.69
N PHE A 84 -16.98 6.84 14.54
CA PHE A 84 -17.26 7.54 13.28
C PHE A 84 -18.58 8.30 13.32
N GLU A 85 -19.63 7.71 13.89
CA GLU A 85 -20.96 8.28 14.00
C GLU A 85 -21.09 9.30 15.14
N LYS A 86 -20.16 9.27 16.09
CA LYS A 86 -20.17 10.16 17.26
C LYS A 86 -20.03 11.62 16.85
N PRO A 87 -20.95 12.51 17.26
CA PRO A 87 -20.83 13.92 17.00
C PRO A 87 -19.62 14.55 17.69
N PHE A 88 -18.96 15.47 17.01
CA PHE A 88 -17.99 16.39 17.58
C PHE A 88 -18.67 17.42 18.50
N ALA A 89 -17.89 18.17 19.27
CA ALA A 89 -18.44 19.19 20.19
C ALA A 89 -19.32 20.24 19.48
N ASN A 90 -19.09 20.49 18.19
CA ASN A 90 -19.90 21.41 17.37
C ASN A 90 -21.13 20.76 16.71
N GLY A 91 -21.47 19.50 17.03
CA GLY A 91 -22.59 18.75 16.48
C GLY A 91 -22.38 18.14 15.10
N GLN A 92 -21.25 18.40 14.42
CA GLN A 92 -20.90 17.75 13.15
C GLN A 92 -20.36 16.34 13.41
N THR A 93 -20.33 15.51 12.36
CA THR A 93 -19.72 14.17 12.40
C THR A 93 -18.67 14.03 11.30
N TYR A 94 -17.93 12.93 11.26
CA TYR A 94 -17.00 12.64 10.16
C TYR A 94 -17.70 12.67 8.80
N ALA A 95 -18.97 12.27 8.71
CA ALA A 95 -19.73 12.30 7.47
C ALA A 95 -19.75 13.69 6.78
N SER A 96 -19.67 14.77 7.55
CA SER A 96 -19.64 16.14 7.01
C SER A 96 -18.32 16.51 6.29
N CYS A 97 -17.25 15.73 6.50
CA CYS A 97 -15.94 16.01 5.94
C CYS A 97 -15.64 15.23 4.65
N PHE A 98 -16.34 14.14 4.42
CA PHE A 98 -15.99 13.20 3.36
C PHE A 98 -17.06 13.16 2.26
N LYS A 99 -16.61 12.89 1.02
CA LYS A 99 -17.53 12.54 -0.07
C LYS A 99 -18.40 11.35 0.35
N ASN A 100 -19.62 11.31 -0.13
CA ASN A 100 -20.58 10.24 0.18
C ASN A 100 -20.72 9.96 1.70
N GLY A 101 -20.56 11.00 2.53
CA GLY A 101 -20.62 10.83 3.99
C GLY A 101 -19.56 9.90 4.58
N GLY A 102 -18.47 9.65 3.88
CA GLY A 102 -17.41 8.74 4.34
C GLY A 102 -17.66 7.26 4.06
N ILE A 103 -18.74 6.91 3.37
CA ILE A 103 -19.16 5.56 3.05
C ILE A 103 -18.76 5.20 1.61
N ASN A 104 -18.21 4.00 1.41
CA ASN A 104 -17.76 3.51 0.10
C ASN A 104 -16.80 4.49 -0.61
N ILE A 105 -15.74 4.88 0.07
CA ILE A 105 -14.75 5.82 -0.46
C ILE A 105 -13.31 5.30 -0.43
N ARG A 106 -13.02 4.20 0.31
CA ARG A 106 -11.65 3.69 0.52
C ARG A 106 -10.94 3.35 -0.78
N GLN A 107 -11.65 2.92 -1.81
CA GLN A 107 -11.08 2.58 -3.12
C GLN A 107 -10.40 3.75 -3.83
N HIS A 108 -10.66 4.98 -3.42
CA HIS A 108 -10.06 6.19 -3.98
C HIS A 108 -8.87 6.72 -3.18
N TYR A 109 -8.50 6.05 -2.08
CA TYR A 109 -7.39 6.45 -1.20
C TYR A 109 -6.17 5.53 -1.35
N PRO A 110 -4.95 6.13 -1.25
CA PRO A 110 -4.70 7.57 -1.17
C PRO A 110 -4.89 8.26 -2.51
N TYR A 111 -5.05 9.58 -2.52
CA TYR A 111 -5.17 10.36 -3.75
C TYR A 111 -4.25 11.57 -3.74
N PHE A 112 -3.91 12.06 -4.94
CA PHE A 112 -3.19 13.31 -5.12
C PHE A 112 -4.15 14.49 -5.08
N ASP A 113 -3.91 15.43 -4.16
CA ASP A 113 -4.65 16.68 -4.06
C ASP A 113 -3.93 17.77 -4.88
N ALA A 114 -4.50 18.13 -6.02
CA ALA A 114 -3.92 19.13 -6.91
C ALA A 114 -3.85 20.54 -6.29
N ALA A 115 -4.72 20.85 -5.33
CA ALA A 115 -4.73 22.16 -4.68
C ALA A 115 -3.52 22.34 -3.75
N THR A 116 -3.14 21.31 -3.02
CA THR A 116 -1.99 21.34 -2.11
C THR A 116 -0.71 20.76 -2.72
N GLY A 117 -0.84 19.97 -3.79
CA GLY A 117 0.28 19.22 -4.37
C GLY A 117 0.73 18.03 -3.50
N ASP A 118 -0.09 17.56 -2.59
CA ASP A 118 0.24 16.54 -1.60
C ASP A 118 -0.60 15.25 -1.81
N ILE A 119 -0.15 14.14 -1.24
CA ILE A 119 -0.92 12.91 -1.16
C ILE A 119 -1.78 12.91 0.11
N LYS A 120 -3.07 12.73 -0.08
CA LYS A 120 -4.05 12.58 0.99
C LYS A 120 -4.30 11.11 1.27
N THR A 121 -4.09 10.69 2.52
CA THR A 121 -4.45 9.35 3.00
C THR A 121 -5.75 9.42 3.78
N LEU A 122 -6.49 8.30 3.88
CA LEU A 122 -7.72 8.25 4.65
C LEU A 122 -7.49 8.64 6.11
N GLU A 123 -6.44 8.13 6.74
CA GLU A 123 -6.08 8.43 8.12
C GLU A 123 -5.66 9.90 8.32
N GLY A 124 -5.01 10.49 7.31
CA GLY A 124 -4.68 11.91 7.30
C GLY A 124 -5.93 12.77 7.36
N GLU A 125 -6.88 12.50 6.46
CA GLU A 125 -8.13 13.26 6.39
C GLU A 125 -9.07 13.03 7.58
N ILE A 126 -9.09 11.83 8.19
CA ILE A 126 -9.80 11.61 9.46
C ILE A 126 -9.30 12.59 10.52
N ASN A 127 -7.99 12.76 10.65
CA ASN A 127 -7.41 13.72 11.60
C ASN A 127 -7.59 15.19 11.18
N GLU A 128 -7.56 15.49 9.88
CA GLU A 128 -7.87 16.82 9.36
C GLU A 128 -9.33 17.21 9.67
N CYS A 129 -10.27 16.26 9.51
CA CYS A 129 -11.67 16.44 9.87
C CYS A 129 -11.83 16.76 11.37
N ARG A 130 -11.15 16.03 12.25
CA ARG A 130 -11.16 16.30 13.69
C ARG A 130 -10.71 17.72 14.01
N VAL A 131 -9.55 18.10 13.51
CA VAL A 131 -8.97 19.44 13.75
C VAL A 131 -9.90 20.54 13.24
N LYS A 132 -10.49 20.36 12.05
CA LYS A 132 -11.46 21.30 11.47
C LYS A 132 -12.70 21.50 12.38
N ASN A 133 -13.07 20.47 13.13
CA ASN A 133 -14.21 20.48 14.05
C ASN A 133 -13.82 20.73 15.53
N GLY A 134 -12.60 21.21 15.78
CA GLY A 134 -12.16 21.61 17.13
C GLY A 134 -11.68 20.46 18.02
N GLU A 135 -11.47 19.27 17.45
CA GLU A 135 -11.03 18.10 18.18
C GLU A 135 -9.51 17.86 18.03
N GLU A 136 -8.90 17.23 19.03
CA GLU A 136 -7.51 16.82 18.94
C GLU A 136 -7.29 15.67 17.95
N LYS A 137 -6.10 15.64 17.35
CA LYS A 137 -5.69 14.52 16.50
C LYS A 137 -5.62 13.22 17.27
N LEU A 138 -6.16 12.15 16.69
CA LEU A 138 -5.92 10.80 17.16
C LEU A 138 -4.50 10.33 16.79
N ARG A 139 -3.96 9.43 17.60
CA ARG A 139 -2.66 8.83 17.35
C ARG A 139 -2.69 8.02 16.07
N PHE A 140 -1.77 8.31 15.14
CA PHE A 140 -1.62 7.54 13.91
C PHE A 140 -1.21 6.08 14.15
N GLY A 141 -1.63 5.24 13.26
CA GLY A 141 -1.18 3.86 13.14
C GLY A 141 -1.96 2.83 13.95
N ARG A 142 -2.70 3.21 14.97
CA ARG A 142 -3.40 2.28 15.89
C ARG A 142 -4.57 2.93 16.62
N GLY A 143 -5.26 2.11 17.45
CA GLY A 143 -6.33 2.58 18.33
C GLY A 143 -7.52 3.12 17.55
N LYS A 144 -8.18 4.15 18.10
CA LYS A 144 -9.42 4.71 17.51
C LYS A 144 -9.26 5.14 16.06
N LEU A 145 -8.14 5.76 15.68
CA LEU A 145 -7.91 6.16 14.29
C LEU A 145 -7.95 4.95 13.34
N ALA A 146 -7.26 3.87 13.70
CA ALA A 146 -7.22 2.67 12.88
C ALA A 146 -8.57 1.96 12.85
N ALA A 147 -9.35 2.00 13.93
CA ALA A 147 -10.70 1.43 13.98
C ALA A 147 -11.70 2.22 13.12
N ILE A 148 -11.68 3.56 13.19
CA ILE A 148 -12.49 4.42 12.31
C ILE A 148 -12.14 4.17 10.84
N ALA A 149 -10.85 4.15 10.50
CA ALA A 149 -10.41 3.87 9.15
C ALA A 149 -10.79 2.45 8.69
N ALA A 150 -10.78 1.45 9.60
CA ALA A 150 -11.23 0.09 9.32
C ALA A 150 -12.73 0.03 9.05
N TYR A 151 -13.55 0.72 9.83
CA TYR A 151 -14.98 0.85 9.56
C TYR A 151 -15.23 1.50 8.20
N MET A 152 -14.63 2.64 7.92
CA MET A 152 -14.77 3.31 6.62
C MET A 152 -14.32 2.42 5.46
N ALA A 153 -13.24 1.65 5.65
CA ALA A 153 -12.77 0.71 4.64
C ALA A 153 -13.72 -0.47 4.43
N SER A 154 -14.32 -1.01 5.49
CA SER A 154 -15.27 -2.12 5.39
C SER A 154 -16.53 -1.74 4.60
N THR A 155 -16.93 -0.48 4.63
CA THR A 155 -18.05 0.02 3.80
C THR A 155 -17.75 -0.01 2.30
N SER A 156 -16.50 -0.20 1.93
CA SER A 156 -16.02 -0.29 0.53
C SER A 156 -15.73 -1.74 0.09
N ASN A 157 -16.03 -2.75 0.93
CA ASN A 157 -15.77 -4.15 0.58
C ASN A 157 -16.46 -4.54 -0.73
N GLY A 158 -15.73 -5.23 -1.61
CA GLY A 158 -16.15 -5.56 -2.96
C GLY A 158 -15.91 -4.46 -4.00
N SER A 159 -15.76 -3.19 -3.61
CA SER A 159 -15.37 -2.12 -4.52
C SER A 159 -13.92 -2.29 -4.95
N ARG A 160 -13.62 -1.97 -6.22
CA ARG A 160 -12.27 -2.13 -6.76
C ARG A 160 -11.39 -0.91 -6.49
N LEU A 161 -10.17 -1.13 -6.03
CA LEU A 161 -9.18 -0.06 -5.91
C LEU A 161 -9.05 0.71 -7.22
N ASN A 162 -9.12 2.03 -7.12
CA ASN A 162 -9.11 2.95 -8.26
C ASN A 162 -8.39 4.27 -7.90
N VAL A 163 -7.11 4.16 -7.61
CA VAL A 163 -6.24 5.31 -7.39
C VAL A 163 -5.79 5.88 -8.73
N VAL A 164 -5.89 7.19 -8.89
CA VAL A 164 -5.58 7.89 -10.13
C VAL A 164 -4.28 8.68 -9.98
N ILE A 165 -3.38 8.54 -10.95
CA ILE A 165 -2.25 9.44 -11.13
C ILE A 165 -2.69 10.44 -12.20
N PRO A 166 -3.07 11.69 -11.82
CA PRO A 166 -3.50 12.68 -12.79
C PRO A 166 -2.34 13.16 -13.67
N ASP A 167 -2.65 13.81 -14.77
CA ASP A 167 -1.67 14.45 -15.64
C ASP A 167 -1.16 15.77 -14.98
N ASP A 168 -0.41 15.57 -13.89
CA ASP A 168 0.26 16.61 -13.11
C ASP A 168 1.68 16.13 -12.80
N PRO A 169 2.72 16.88 -13.17
CA PRO A 169 4.11 16.49 -12.91
C PRO A 169 4.40 16.19 -11.44
N ARG A 170 3.72 16.88 -10.50
CA ARG A 170 3.86 16.65 -9.05
C ARG A 170 3.29 15.30 -8.64
N ALA A 171 2.18 14.87 -9.25
CA ALA A 171 1.61 13.54 -9.00
C ALA A 171 2.54 12.43 -9.51
N LEU A 172 3.15 12.64 -10.68
CA LEU A 172 4.14 11.71 -11.22
C LEU A 172 5.40 11.66 -10.36
N GLU A 173 5.82 12.78 -9.77
CA GLU A 173 6.94 12.81 -8.81
C GLU A 173 6.62 11.97 -7.55
N TRP A 174 5.42 12.11 -6.98
CA TRP A 174 4.97 11.28 -5.87
C TRP A 174 4.98 9.78 -6.21
N TYR A 175 4.47 9.42 -7.38
CA TYR A 175 4.51 8.05 -7.87
C TYR A 175 5.94 7.52 -7.98
N ASN A 176 6.83 8.27 -8.63
CA ASN A 176 8.23 7.89 -8.83
C ASN A 176 8.99 7.79 -7.50
N ARG A 177 8.71 8.67 -6.55
CA ARG A 177 9.25 8.60 -5.18
C ARG A 177 8.81 7.31 -4.47
N GLY A 178 7.54 6.94 -4.58
CA GLY A 178 7.01 5.69 -4.05
C GLY A 178 7.63 4.46 -4.70
N LYS A 179 7.72 4.42 -6.04
CA LYS A 179 8.41 3.38 -6.81
C LYS A 179 9.86 3.23 -6.38
N LYS A 180 10.61 4.32 -6.32
CA LYS A 180 12.00 4.33 -5.85
C LYS A 180 12.10 3.79 -4.42
N HIS A 181 11.20 4.21 -3.52
CA HIS A 181 11.17 3.73 -2.14
C HIS A 181 10.94 2.22 -2.05
N TYR A 182 10.03 1.68 -2.86
CA TYR A 182 9.69 0.25 -2.88
C TYR A 182 10.88 -0.63 -3.27
N PHE A 183 11.68 -0.22 -4.27
CA PHE A 183 12.84 -0.98 -4.77
C PHE A 183 14.15 -0.65 -4.07
N ALA A 184 14.26 0.47 -3.35
CA ALA A 184 15.51 0.88 -2.70
C ALA A 184 15.83 0.00 -1.49
N LYS A 185 17.03 -0.56 -1.49
CA LYS A 185 17.57 -1.35 -0.37
C LYS A 185 17.90 -0.44 0.81
N ARG A 186 17.69 -0.95 2.03
CA ARG A 186 17.90 -0.18 3.26
C ARG A 186 18.20 -1.08 4.45
N GLY A 187 18.57 -0.43 5.56
CA GLY A 187 18.89 -1.08 6.82
C GLY A 187 20.17 -1.91 6.78
N GLN A 188 20.51 -2.48 7.92
CA GLN A 188 21.71 -3.30 8.06
C GLN A 188 21.64 -4.59 7.24
N LEU A 189 20.43 -5.08 6.95
CA LEU A 189 20.25 -6.28 6.13
C LEU A 189 20.24 -5.98 4.63
N ASN A 190 20.35 -4.71 4.22
CA ASN A 190 20.39 -4.26 2.84
C ASN A 190 19.27 -4.86 1.97
N MET A 191 18.03 -4.77 2.44
CA MET A 191 16.85 -5.31 1.77
C MET A 191 15.84 -4.21 1.46
N SER A 192 15.13 -4.37 0.35
CA SER A 192 14.01 -3.52 -0.08
C SER A 192 12.66 -4.16 0.23
N CYS A 193 11.57 -3.40 0.09
CA CYS A 193 10.22 -3.96 0.12
C CYS A 193 10.04 -4.99 -1.01
N ALA A 194 10.60 -4.69 -2.20
CA ALA A 194 10.55 -5.57 -3.35
C ALA A 194 11.30 -6.89 -3.14
N ASP A 195 12.42 -6.90 -2.38
CA ASP A 195 13.10 -8.16 -2.10
C ASP A 195 12.13 -9.16 -1.44
N CYS A 196 11.32 -8.73 -0.46
CA CYS A 196 10.38 -9.61 0.23
C CYS A 196 9.09 -9.83 -0.56
N HIS A 197 8.47 -8.79 -1.09
CA HIS A 197 7.09 -8.82 -1.59
C HIS A 197 6.96 -8.91 -3.12
N TYR A 198 8.08 -8.88 -3.84
CA TYR A 198 8.14 -9.06 -5.30
C TYR A 198 9.00 -10.27 -5.64
N TYR A 199 10.31 -10.21 -5.38
CA TYR A 199 11.25 -11.26 -5.80
C TYR A 199 11.12 -12.55 -5.00
N TYR A 200 10.90 -12.46 -3.68
CA TYR A 200 10.80 -13.62 -2.77
C TYR A 200 9.39 -13.87 -2.23
N ALA A 201 8.35 -13.28 -2.84
CA ALA A 201 6.97 -13.63 -2.52
C ALA A 201 6.75 -15.15 -2.66
N GLY A 202 6.01 -15.77 -1.73
CA GLY A 202 5.81 -17.22 -1.68
C GLY A 202 6.94 -18.02 -1.00
N HIS A 203 8.00 -17.35 -0.53
CA HIS A 203 9.04 -17.98 0.29
C HIS A 203 8.89 -17.62 1.75
N ASN A 204 9.39 -18.48 2.62
CA ASN A 204 9.39 -18.23 4.07
C ASN A 204 10.63 -17.43 4.48
N VAL A 205 10.42 -16.41 5.31
CA VAL A 205 11.46 -15.78 6.10
C VAL A 205 11.15 -16.07 7.56
N ARG A 206 11.92 -16.96 8.16
CA ARG A 206 11.58 -17.59 9.44
C ARG A 206 10.25 -18.32 9.32
N ALA A 207 9.30 -18.08 10.23
CA ALA A 207 7.95 -18.63 10.18
C ALA A 207 6.97 -17.83 9.32
N ASP A 208 7.35 -16.61 8.89
CA ASP A 208 6.47 -15.73 8.11
C ASP A 208 6.59 -16.07 6.61
N LEU A 209 5.48 -16.40 5.97
CA LEU A 209 5.39 -16.51 4.51
C LEU A 209 5.27 -15.11 3.92
N LEU A 210 6.12 -14.80 2.92
CA LEU A 210 6.13 -13.51 2.24
C LEU A 210 4.98 -13.45 1.22
N HIS A 211 4.05 -12.52 1.43
CA HIS A 211 2.92 -12.35 0.52
C HIS A 211 3.30 -11.57 -0.74
N PRO A 212 2.59 -11.79 -1.87
CA PRO A 212 2.68 -10.96 -3.06
C PRO A 212 2.31 -9.50 -2.73
N ALA A 213 2.99 -8.54 -3.36
CA ALA A 213 2.62 -7.12 -3.20
C ALA A 213 1.34 -6.75 -3.96
N LEU A 214 0.97 -7.51 -5.00
CA LEU A 214 -0.29 -7.32 -5.70
C LEU A 214 -1.45 -7.58 -4.74
N GLY A 215 -2.35 -6.61 -4.60
CA GLY A 215 -3.48 -6.68 -3.68
C GLY A 215 -3.17 -6.38 -2.21
N ASP A 216 -1.89 -6.15 -1.84
CA ASP A 216 -1.49 -5.98 -0.43
C ASP A 216 -2.22 -4.82 0.28
N LEU A 217 -2.57 -3.75 -0.44
CA LEU A 217 -3.22 -2.59 0.16
C LEU A 217 -4.77 -2.70 0.21
N SER A 218 -5.35 -3.74 -0.38
CA SER A 218 -6.81 -3.92 -0.43
C SER A 218 -7.44 -4.30 0.90
N HIS A 219 -6.66 -4.83 1.84
CA HIS A 219 -7.14 -5.33 3.13
C HIS A 219 -6.77 -4.43 4.33
N PHE A 220 -6.24 -3.23 4.07
CA PHE A 220 -5.92 -2.26 5.13
C PHE A 220 -7.07 -1.29 5.43
N PRO A 221 -7.20 -0.90 6.74
CA PRO A 221 -6.44 -1.34 7.92
C PRO A 221 -6.59 -2.81 8.23
N VAL A 222 -5.51 -3.43 8.77
CA VAL A 222 -5.51 -4.86 9.13
C VAL A 222 -5.69 -5.06 10.62
N TYR A 223 -6.21 -6.24 10.99
CA TYR A 223 -6.15 -6.76 12.35
C TYR A 223 -5.09 -7.86 12.43
N ARG A 224 -4.09 -7.71 13.30
CA ARG A 224 -3.03 -8.70 13.46
C ARG A 224 -3.03 -9.33 14.84
N LYS A 225 -3.10 -10.66 14.88
CA LYS A 225 -3.02 -11.43 16.13
C LYS A 225 -1.74 -11.12 16.91
N LYS A 226 -0.63 -10.95 16.21
CA LYS A 226 0.66 -10.54 16.79
C LYS A 226 0.63 -9.16 17.47
N TRP A 227 -0.18 -8.23 17.01
CA TRP A 227 -0.35 -6.92 17.66
C TRP A 227 -1.33 -7.00 18.82
N GLU A 228 -2.40 -7.77 18.67
CA GLU A 228 -3.35 -8.07 19.73
C GLU A 228 -2.64 -8.66 20.95
N ALA A 229 -1.81 -9.70 20.76
CA ALA A 229 -1.05 -10.34 21.81
C ALA A 229 -0.06 -9.44 22.58
N ARG A 230 0.29 -8.29 22.01
CA ARG A 230 1.23 -7.31 22.61
C ARG A 230 0.54 -6.08 23.19
N GLY A 231 -0.76 -5.98 23.04
CA GLY A 231 -1.57 -4.86 23.48
C GLY A 231 -2.67 -5.29 24.42
N SER A 232 -3.59 -4.39 24.68
CA SER A 232 -4.79 -4.65 25.49
C SER A 232 -6.04 -4.04 24.85
N GLY A 233 -7.18 -4.70 25.05
CA GLY A 233 -8.48 -4.28 24.56
C GLY A 233 -8.72 -4.53 23.06
N ALA A 234 -9.98 -4.37 22.63
CA ALA A 234 -10.47 -4.73 21.32
C ALA A 234 -9.77 -4.04 20.13
N LEU A 235 -9.11 -2.90 20.37
CA LEU A 235 -8.42 -2.14 19.33
C LEU A 235 -6.93 -2.50 19.18
N ALA A 236 -6.38 -3.38 20.02
CA ALA A 236 -4.95 -3.64 20.07
C ALA A 236 -4.40 -4.23 18.76
N GLY A 237 -5.20 -5.08 18.12
CA GLY A 237 -4.83 -5.75 16.86
C GLY A 237 -4.88 -4.86 15.63
N PHE A 238 -5.60 -3.73 15.66
CA PHE A 238 -5.71 -2.85 14.50
C PHE A 238 -4.42 -2.11 14.17
N GLY A 239 -4.17 -1.96 12.89
CA GLY A 239 -3.06 -1.15 12.39
C GLY A 239 -3.23 -0.70 10.97
N THR A 240 -2.77 0.54 10.73
CA THR A 240 -2.79 1.16 9.41
C THR A 240 -1.58 0.72 8.58
N THR A 241 -1.62 1.03 7.29
CA THR A 241 -0.54 0.80 6.33
C THR A 241 0.80 1.35 6.81
N HIS A 242 0.85 2.59 7.31
CA HIS A 242 2.09 3.22 7.79
C HIS A 242 2.67 2.53 9.04
N ARG A 243 1.81 2.00 9.93
CA ARG A 243 2.27 1.14 11.03
C ARG A 243 2.95 -0.13 10.52
N ARG A 244 2.41 -0.73 9.47
CA ARG A 244 2.99 -1.93 8.87
C ARG A 244 4.31 -1.63 8.17
N PHE A 245 4.41 -0.53 7.42
CA PHE A 245 5.65 -0.11 6.79
C PHE A 245 6.77 0.11 7.82
N ASN A 246 6.45 0.74 8.95
CA ASN A 246 7.42 0.90 10.03
C ASN A 246 7.93 -0.45 10.54
N GLY A 247 7.03 -1.40 10.80
CA GLY A 247 7.41 -2.74 11.24
C GLY A 247 8.26 -3.50 10.22
N CYS A 248 8.05 -3.29 8.90
CA CYS A 248 8.91 -3.87 7.85
C CYS A 248 10.31 -3.24 7.87
N ASN A 249 10.43 -1.92 8.07
CA ASN A 249 11.73 -1.27 8.21
C ASN A 249 12.51 -1.82 9.41
N GLU A 250 11.84 -2.02 10.56
CA GLU A 250 12.45 -2.61 11.75
C GLU A 250 12.97 -4.05 11.50
N GLN A 251 12.25 -4.86 10.70
CA GLN A 251 12.68 -6.21 10.35
C GLN A 251 14.00 -6.25 9.57
N VAL A 252 14.26 -5.26 8.74
CA VAL A 252 15.52 -5.12 7.97
C VAL A 252 16.55 -4.26 8.71
N ARG A 253 16.30 -3.93 9.99
CA ARG A 253 17.13 -3.07 10.84
C ARG A 253 17.36 -1.70 10.24
N ALA A 254 16.35 -1.15 9.59
CA ALA A 254 16.30 0.23 9.15
C ALA A 254 15.49 1.07 10.14
N LYS A 255 15.86 2.34 10.28
CA LYS A 255 15.00 3.33 10.96
C LYS A 255 13.76 3.55 10.11
N GLY A 256 12.58 3.38 10.71
CA GLY A 256 11.31 3.73 10.07
C GLY A 256 11.10 5.24 9.97
N TYR A 257 10.11 5.61 9.16
CA TYR A 257 9.67 7.00 9.03
C TYR A 257 8.45 7.27 9.94
N GLY A 258 8.14 8.52 10.19
CA GLY A 258 6.91 8.91 10.89
C GLY A 258 5.67 8.58 10.06
N ALA A 259 4.58 8.26 10.73
CA ALA A 259 3.29 8.18 10.03
C ALA A 259 2.98 9.52 9.34
N GLN A 260 2.43 9.48 8.14
CA GLN A 260 2.17 10.65 7.28
C GLN A 260 3.44 11.38 6.80
N SER A 261 4.63 10.77 6.91
CA SER A 261 5.80 11.27 6.20
C SER A 261 5.61 11.12 4.69
N ASP A 262 6.31 11.96 3.93
CA ASP A 262 6.24 11.91 2.47
C ASP A 262 6.68 10.55 1.93
N GLU A 263 7.67 9.91 2.58
CA GLU A 263 8.15 8.57 2.19
C GLU A 263 7.02 7.54 2.27
N TYR A 264 6.23 7.55 3.35
CA TYR A 264 5.16 6.59 3.54
C TYR A 264 3.91 6.93 2.72
N LYS A 265 3.58 8.22 2.55
CA LYS A 265 2.51 8.64 1.64
C LYS A 265 2.81 8.24 0.20
N ALA A 266 4.03 8.48 -0.27
CA ALA A 266 4.47 8.10 -1.62
C ALA A 266 4.45 6.57 -1.81
N LEU A 267 4.92 5.80 -0.83
CA LEU A 267 4.92 4.33 -0.88
C LEU A 267 3.50 3.77 -0.90
N GLU A 268 2.59 4.30 -0.07
CA GLU A 268 1.18 3.91 -0.05
C GLU A 268 0.51 4.25 -1.39
N PHE A 269 0.75 5.44 -1.95
CA PHE A 269 0.22 5.86 -3.24
C PHE A 269 0.68 4.93 -4.37
N TYR A 270 1.97 4.62 -4.44
CA TYR A 270 2.53 3.68 -5.42
C TYR A 270 1.92 2.30 -5.30
N LEU A 271 1.96 1.68 -4.10
CA LEU A 271 1.50 0.30 -3.90
C LEU A 271 -0.01 0.14 -4.10
N THR A 272 -0.80 1.14 -3.70
CA THR A 272 -2.24 1.09 -3.94
C THR A 272 -2.54 1.21 -5.43
N PHE A 273 -1.84 2.08 -6.16
CA PHE A 273 -1.96 2.18 -7.62
C PHE A 273 -1.58 0.85 -8.30
N MET A 274 -0.49 0.18 -7.89
CA MET A 274 -0.11 -1.13 -8.41
C MET A 274 -1.18 -2.21 -8.16
N SER A 275 -2.05 -2.01 -7.18
CA SER A 275 -3.15 -2.91 -6.82
C SER A 275 -4.51 -2.50 -7.40
N ASN A 276 -4.56 -1.47 -8.26
CA ASN A 276 -5.81 -1.03 -8.89
C ASN A 276 -6.56 -2.19 -9.55
N GLY A 277 -7.88 -2.20 -9.43
CA GLY A 277 -8.75 -3.25 -9.96
C GLY A 277 -8.94 -4.46 -9.03
N ILE A 278 -8.09 -4.64 -8.01
CA ILE A 278 -8.29 -5.65 -6.96
C ILE A 278 -9.45 -5.19 -6.05
N PRO A 279 -10.38 -6.09 -5.68
CA PRO A 279 -11.46 -5.74 -4.74
C PRO A 279 -10.90 -5.45 -3.34
N ILE A 280 -11.57 -4.57 -2.61
CA ILE A 280 -11.29 -4.32 -1.19
C ILE A 280 -11.90 -5.45 -0.35
N ASN A 281 -11.14 -5.92 0.62
CA ASN A 281 -11.58 -6.87 1.65
C ASN A 281 -10.96 -6.47 3.00
N ALA A 282 -11.48 -5.39 3.59
CA ALA A 282 -10.98 -4.76 4.81
C ALA A 282 -12.06 -4.72 5.93
N PRO A 283 -11.63 -4.81 7.19
CA PRO A 283 -10.29 -5.14 7.64
C PRO A 283 -9.98 -6.62 7.40
N GLY A 284 -8.75 -6.92 6.97
CA GLY A 284 -8.31 -8.31 6.88
C GLY A 284 -7.64 -8.76 8.17
N VAL A 285 -7.90 -10.01 8.63
CA VAL A 285 -7.14 -10.58 9.73
C VAL A 285 -5.81 -11.14 9.24
N ARG A 286 -4.74 -10.95 10.02
CA ARG A 286 -3.39 -11.49 9.76
C ARG A 286 -2.79 -12.06 11.05
N GLN A 287 -2.04 -13.14 10.92
CA GLN A 287 -1.31 -13.77 12.03
C GLN A 287 -0.14 -12.92 12.55
#